data_a69324656b162fd87fe495a373e71ecf
#
_entry.id   a69324656b162fd87fe495a373e71ecf
#
_cell.length_a   1.000
_cell.length_b   1.000
_cell.length_c   1.000
_cell.angle_alpha   90.00
_cell.angle_beta   90.00
_cell.angle_gamma   90.00
#
_symmetry.space_group_name_H-M   'P 1'
#
loop_
_entity.id
_entity.type
_entity.pdbx_description
1 polymer ?
#
loop_
_entity_poly.entity_id
_entity_poly.type
_entity_poly.pdbx_seq_one_letter_code
_entity_poly.pdbx_strand_id
1 'polypeptide(L)'
;MNKLMIFAACTCLVLASCNDFLEEKPKSLLSSRDFNKTEDQIRSNINGLYRRAAVTAHSSAGSAYIGSAMTLPGMLTGYYSNSYEGQERVCAYARTLTRQEQTNNVSGFVDGIWGGCYGVINVANGALMSMPEVPMSDEARKVLSGEAKFFRAFNYFMLVKWFGDVPMTTQPSKNVNDLEKPRTPVADIYTLIEQ
;
A
#
# COMPACT_ATOMS: atom_id res chain seq x y z
N MET A 1 16.63 -62.27 3.72
CA MET A 1 16.15 -60.89 3.97
C MET A 1 15.04 -60.64 2.97
N ASN A 2 13.80 -60.58 3.44
CA ASN A 2 12.62 -60.60 2.58
C ASN A 2 12.51 -59.29 1.77
N LYS A 3 12.29 -59.38 0.45
CA LYS A 3 12.09 -58.25 -0.46
C LYS A 3 11.03 -57.26 0.06
N LEU A 4 10.06 -57.79 0.83
CA LEU A 4 9.01 -56.98 1.48
C LEU A 4 9.53 -56.08 2.58
N MET A 5 10.56 -56.51 3.34
CA MET A 5 11.21 -55.67 4.38
C MET A 5 12.02 -54.51 3.78
N ILE A 6 12.67 -54.74 2.65
CA ILE A 6 13.43 -53.74 1.94
C ILE A 6 12.49 -52.68 1.36
N PHE A 7 11.34 -53.12 0.83
CA PHE A 7 10.33 -52.21 0.30
C PHE A 7 9.68 -51.37 1.40
N ALA A 8 9.38 -51.93 2.56
CA ALA A 8 8.86 -51.22 3.72
C ALA A 8 9.86 -50.20 4.29
N ALA A 9 11.14 -50.55 4.34
CA ALA A 9 12.22 -49.65 4.81
C ALA A 9 12.44 -48.45 3.84
N CYS A 10 12.38 -48.69 2.52
CA CYS A 10 12.44 -47.61 1.53
C CYS A 10 11.25 -46.67 1.60
N THR A 11 10.06 -47.19 1.86
CA THR A 11 8.83 -46.35 1.96
C THR A 11 8.83 -45.48 3.21
N CYS A 12 9.38 -45.96 4.33
CA CYS A 12 9.56 -45.16 5.55
C CYS A 12 10.59 -44.02 5.40
N LEU A 13 11.62 -44.21 4.57
CA LEU A 13 12.63 -43.17 4.30
C LEU A 13 12.10 -42.01 3.43
N VAL A 14 11.11 -42.28 2.59
CA VAL A 14 10.49 -41.23 1.75
C VAL A 14 9.52 -40.35 2.54
N LEU A 15 9.00 -40.82 3.67
CA LEU A 15 8.08 -40.07 4.54
C LEU A 15 8.78 -39.16 5.54
N ALA A 16 10.10 -39.25 5.69
CA ALA A 16 10.91 -38.32 6.45
C ALA A 16 11.24 -37.08 5.60
N SER A 17 10.21 -36.45 5.04
CA SER A 17 10.35 -35.15 4.35
C SER A 17 10.68 -34.10 5.40
N CYS A 18 11.87 -33.54 5.32
CA CYS A 18 12.28 -32.43 6.16
C CYS A 18 11.40 -31.23 5.85
N ASN A 19 10.44 -30.92 6.72
CA ASN A 19 9.62 -29.71 6.64
C ASN A 19 10.49 -28.42 6.67
N ASP A 20 11.66 -28.49 7.32
CA ASP A 20 12.60 -27.36 7.41
C ASP A 20 13.21 -26.93 6.06
N PHE A 21 13.26 -27.83 5.07
CA PHE A 21 13.82 -27.49 3.76
C PHE A 21 12.87 -26.63 2.91
N LEU A 22 11.57 -26.69 3.20
CA LEU A 22 10.55 -25.90 2.50
C LEU A 22 10.20 -24.62 3.24
N GLU A 23 10.80 -24.37 4.41
CA GLU A 23 10.60 -23.12 5.13
C GLU A 23 11.44 -22.01 4.48
N GLU A 24 10.78 -21.17 3.71
CA GLU A 24 11.40 -19.98 3.10
C GLU A 24 11.90 -19.05 4.21
N LYS A 25 13.24 -18.98 4.37
CA LYS A 25 13.89 -17.97 5.21
C LYS A 25 14.49 -16.89 4.31
N PRO A 26 13.72 -15.87 3.92
CA PRO A 26 14.22 -14.83 3.05
C PRO A 26 15.36 -14.07 3.74
N LYS A 27 16.57 -14.19 3.21
CA LYS A 27 17.76 -13.51 3.77
C LYS A 27 17.86 -12.04 3.38
N SER A 28 17.12 -11.62 2.36
CA SER A 28 17.20 -10.28 1.76
C SER A 28 15.93 -9.47 1.86
N LEU A 29 14.81 -10.06 2.27
CA LEU A 29 13.53 -9.38 2.46
C LEU A 29 13.12 -9.51 3.92
N LEU A 30 12.99 -8.38 4.60
CA LEU A 30 12.36 -8.33 5.91
C LEU A 30 10.89 -8.71 5.74
N SER A 31 10.50 -9.86 6.27
CA SER A 31 9.10 -10.27 6.25
C SER A 31 8.28 -9.30 7.12
N SER A 32 7.00 -9.13 6.80
CA SER A 32 6.11 -8.31 7.61
C SER A 32 5.97 -8.84 9.05
N ARG A 33 6.34 -10.12 9.31
CA ARG A 33 6.38 -10.72 10.65
C ARG A 33 7.57 -10.25 11.47
N ASP A 34 8.66 -9.84 10.80
CA ASP A 34 9.94 -9.48 11.43
C ASP A 34 10.19 -7.98 11.47
N PHE A 35 9.29 -7.20 10.86
CA PHE A 35 9.34 -5.75 10.83
C PHE A 35 8.39 -5.14 11.89
N ASN A 36 8.73 -3.97 12.40
CA ASN A 36 8.02 -3.28 13.48
C ASN A 36 8.17 -3.93 14.87
N LYS A 37 9.30 -4.55 15.19
CA LYS A 37 9.59 -5.14 16.50
C LYS A 37 10.43 -4.24 17.40
N THR A 38 11.03 -3.18 16.86
CA THR A 38 11.84 -2.22 17.60
C THR A 38 11.40 -0.79 17.27
N GLU A 39 11.71 0.16 18.17
CA GLU A 39 11.44 1.59 17.93
C GLU A 39 12.09 2.06 16.62
N ASP A 40 13.34 1.70 16.36
CA ASP A 40 14.05 2.09 15.15
C ASP A 40 13.40 1.55 13.88
N GLN A 41 12.88 0.33 13.91
CA GLN A 41 12.15 -0.24 12.79
C GLN A 41 10.84 0.51 12.52
N ILE A 42 10.07 0.83 13.57
CA ILE A 42 8.84 1.63 13.45
C ILE A 42 9.17 3.01 12.92
N ARG A 43 10.18 3.67 13.47
CA ARG A 43 10.66 4.98 13.03
C ARG A 43 11.11 4.96 11.57
N SER A 44 11.87 3.97 11.18
CA SER A 44 12.29 3.77 9.78
C SER A 44 11.11 3.56 8.84
N ASN A 45 10.10 2.81 9.28
CA ASN A 45 8.90 2.55 8.50
C ASN A 45 8.08 3.83 8.29
N ILE A 46 7.89 4.62 9.35
CA ILE A 46 7.20 5.91 9.29
C ILE A 46 7.99 6.93 8.45
N ASN A 47 9.32 6.98 8.59
CA ASN A 47 10.17 7.81 7.73
C ASN A 47 10.00 7.45 6.24
N GLY A 48 9.79 6.18 5.94
CA GLY A 48 9.47 5.72 4.59
C GLY A 48 8.14 6.29 4.04
N LEU A 49 7.19 6.65 4.92
CA LEU A 49 5.92 7.26 4.52
C LEU A 49 6.11 8.69 3.99
N TYR A 50 7.03 9.46 4.55
CA TYR A 50 7.37 10.80 4.04
C TYR A 50 7.83 10.73 2.57
N ARG A 51 8.60 9.72 2.22
CA ARG A 51 9.04 9.53 0.84
C ARG A 51 7.88 9.08 -0.07
N ARG A 52 7.03 8.19 0.39
CA ARG A 52 5.88 7.69 -0.40
C ARG A 52 4.77 8.72 -0.53
N ALA A 53 4.50 9.45 0.55
CA ALA A 53 3.42 10.44 0.57
C ALA A 53 3.82 11.74 -0.12
N ALA A 54 5.03 12.18 0.06
CA ALA A 54 5.35 13.54 -0.29
C ALA A 54 5.89 13.69 -1.69
N VAL A 55 6.64 12.78 -2.23
CA VAL A 55 7.49 13.27 -3.31
C VAL A 55 8.30 12.21 -4.00
N THR A 56 7.80 11.46 -4.84
CA THR A 56 8.73 11.01 -5.86
C THR A 56 8.29 11.50 -7.22
N ALA A 57 8.71 12.71 -7.48
CA ALA A 57 8.55 13.40 -8.75
C ALA A 57 9.31 12.74 -9.92
N HIS A 58 9.76 11.53 -9.80
CA HIS A 58 10.71 10.96 -10.77
C HIS A 58 10.31 9.65 -11.42
N SER A 59 9.14 9.15 -11.20
CA SER A 59 8.66 8.09 -12.08
C SER A 59 7.28 8.44 -12.63
N SER A 60 7.13 8.29 -13.88
CA SER A 60 5.92 8.48 -14.65
C SER A 60 4.70 7.70 -14.17
N ALA A 61 4.85 6.94 -13.11
CA ALA A 61 3.79 6.14 -12.49
C ALA A 61 3.72 6.31 -10.96
N GLY A 62 4.56 7.13 -10.33
CA GLY A 62 4.87 6.93 -8.92
C GLY A 62 4.45 8.00 -7.95
N SER A 63 3.97 9.13 -8.40
CA SER A 63 3.58 10.19 -7.47
C SER A 63 2.08 10.39 -7.52
N ALA A 64 1.39 9.69 -6.65
CA ALA A 64 -0.04 9.86 -6.46
C ALA A 64 -0.43 11.32 -6.14
N TYR A 65 0.48 12.07 -5.52
CA TYR A 65 0.19 13.42 -5.07
C TYR A 65 0.56 14.49 -6.08
N ILE A 66 1.79 14.51 -6.58
CA ILE A 66 2.28 15.60 -7.42
C ILE A 66 2.01 15.30 -8.89
N GLY A 67 2.33 14.11 -9.35
CA GLY A 67 2.14 13.76 -10.75
C GLY A 67 0.66 13.70 -11.13
N SER A 68 -0.08 12.81 -10.53
CA SER A 68 -1.47 12.55 -10.93
C SER A 68 -2.47 13.50 -10.27
N ALA A 69 -2.36 13.71 -8.96
CA ALA A 69 -3.37 14.47 -8.22
C ALA A 69 -3.32 15.99 -8.45
N MET A 70 -2.18 16.54 -8.85
CA MET A 70 -2.06 17.97 -9.21
C MET A 70 -2.16 18.20 -10.71
N THR A 71 -1.52 17.36 -11.51
CA THR A 71 -1.46 17.57 -12.95
C THR A 71 -2.78 17.25 -13.63
N LEU A 72 -3.43 16.16 -13.25
CA LEU A 72 -4.67 15.71 -13.89
C LEU A 72 -5.83 16.73 -13.74
N PRO A 73 -6.15 17.26 -12.53
CA PRO A 73 -7.17 18.29 -12.41
C PRO A 73 -6.85 19.55 -13.20
N GLY A 74 -5.59 19.99 -13.18
CA GLY A 74 -5.15 21.16 -13.94
C GLY A 74 -5.40 21.00 -15.44
N MET A 75 -5.13 19.85 -16.00
CA MET A 75 -5.39 19.55 -17.41
C MET A 75 -6.87 19.45 -17.75
N LEU A 76 -7.72 19.06 -16.80
CA LEU A 76 -9.17 18.99 -17.00
C LEU A 76 -9.86 20.35 -16.96
N THR A 77 -9.22 21.37 -16.39
CA THR A 77 -9.79 22.74 -16.33
C THR A 77 -9.71 23.50 -17.66
N GLY A 78 -8.90 23.02 -18.61
CA GLY A 78 -8.61 23.74 -19.85
C GLY A 78 -7.60 24.88 -19.74
N TYR A 79 -7.11 25.18 -18.52
CA TYR A 79 -6.05 26.19 -18.31
C TYR A 79 -4.65 25.70 -18.66
N TYR A 80 -4.47 24.41 -18.67
CA TYR A 80 -3.19 23.75 -18.96
C TYR A 80 -3.36 22.83 -20.16
N SER A 81 -2.43 22.93 -21.08
CA SER A 81 -2.25 21.94 -22.15
C SER A 81 -0.86 21.35 -22.03
N ASN A 82 -0.73 20.08 -22.29
CA ASN A 82 0.59 19.49 -22.43
C ASN A 82 1.04 19.70 -23.86
N SER A 83 2.18 20.37 -24.03
CA SER A 83 2.80 20.57 -25.35
C SER A 83 3.40 19.27 -25.93
N TYR A 84 3.55 18.25 -25.10
CA TYR A 84 3.98 16.93 -25.53
C TYR A 84 2.78 16.14 -26.05
N GLU A 85 2.56 16.17 -27.32
CA GLU A 85 1.45 15.44 -28.00
C GLU A 85 1.64 13.91 -28.01
N GLY A 86 2.69 13.45 -27.40
CA GLY A 86 3.05 12.05 -27.41
C GLY A 86 2.14 11.18 -26.57
N GLN A 87 2.71 10.24 -25.99
CA GLN A 87 2.08 9.04 -25.46
C GLN A 87 1.94 9.08 -23.94
N GLU A 88 2.10 10.24 -23.32
CA GLU A 88 1.96 10.30 -21.87
C GLU A 88 0.51 10.02 -21.46
N ARG A 89 0.37 9.01 -20.62
CA ARG A 89 -0.92 8.51 -20.14
C ARG A 89 -1.82 9.61 -19.56
N VAL A 90 -1.23 10.59 -18.88
CA VAL A 90 -1.94 11.75 -18.31
C VAL A 90 -2.64 12.57 -19.40
N CYS A 91 -1.97 12.81 -20.51
CA CYS A 91 -2.54 13.57 -21.62
C CYS A 91 -3.63 12.78 -22.33
N ALA A 92 -3.44 11.48 -22.49
CA ALA A 92 -4.46 10.60 -23.04
C ALA A 92 -5.70 10.57 -22.17
N TYR A 93 -5.53 10.52 -20.84
CA TYR A 93 -6.63 10.52 -19.88
C TYR A 93 -7.42 11.83 -19.91
N ALA A 94 -6.74 12.98 -19.88
CA ALA A 94 -7.37 14.28 -19.96
C ALA A 94 -8.14 14.46 -21.29
N ARG A 95 -7.55 14.05 -22.41
CA ARG A 95 -8.24 14.06 -23.72
C ARG A 95 -9.47 13.17 -23.74
N THR A 96 -9.39 12.01 -23.14
CA THR A 96 -10.51 11.08 -23.06
C THR A 96 -11.66 11.66 -22.24
N LEU A 97 -11.40 12.22 -21.09
CA LEU A 97 -12.43 12.81 -20.25
C LEU A 97 -13.07 14.05 -20.90
N THR A 98 -12.26 14.90 -21.57
CA THR A 98 -12.76 16.10 -22.24
C THR A 98 -13.51 15.80 -23.55
N ARG A 99 -13.17 14.71 -24.22
CA ARG A 99 -13.79 14.29 -25.50
C ARG A 99 -14.84 13.20 -25.31
N GLN A 100 -15.05 12.73 -24.08
CA GLN A 100 -15.91 11.58 -23.78
C GLN A 100 -15.53 10.30 -24.53
N GLU A 101 -14.28 10.19 -24.92
CA GLU A 101 -13.77 8.98 -25.59
C GLU A 101 -13.58 7.88 -24.54
N GLN A 102 -14.06 6.68 -24.83
CA GLN A 102 -13.75 5.52 -24.03
C GLN A 102 -12.31 5.06 -24.30
N THR A 103 -11.52 4.96 -23.24
CA THR A 103 -10.18 4.35 -23.35
C THR A 103 -9.97 3.32 -22.25
N ASN A 104 -9.49 2.16 -22.65
CA ASN A 104 -9.09 1.11 -21.74
C ASN A 104 -7.73 1.41 -21.05
N ASN A 105 -7.13 2.56 -21.33
CA ASN A 105 -5.78 2.89 -20.89
C ASN A 105 -5.72 3.91 -19.76
N VAL A 106 -6.83 4.08 -19.05
CA VAL A 106 -6.98 5.02 -17.92
C VAL A 106 -6.30 4.51 -16.65
N SER A 107 -6.02 3.20 -16.61
CA SER A 107 -5.62 2.49 -15.40
C SER A 107 -4.39 3.06 -14.69
N GLY A 108 -3.35 3.45 -15.43
CA GLY A 108 -2.06 3.77 -14.81
C GLY A 108 -2.03 4.96 -13.86
N PHE A 109 -2.94 5.96 -14.00
CA PHE A 109 -2.98 7.14 -13.13
C PHE A 109 -3.96 6.98 -11.98
N VAL A 110 -5.15 6.49 -12.28
CA VAL A 110 -6.20 6.27 -11.29
C VAL A 110 -5.79 5.16 -10.35
N ASP A 111 -5.28 4.04 -10.89
CA ASP A 111 -4.73 2.93 -10.12
C ASP A 111 -3.52 3.36 -9.29
N GLY A 112 -2.69 4.25 -9.82
CA GLY A 112 -1.54 4.80 -9.10
C GLY A 112 -1.94 5.60 -7.86
N ILE A 113 -3.01 6.41 -7.95
CA ILE A 113 -3.56 7.15 -6.80
C ILE A 113 -4.14 6.16 -5.78
N TRP A 114 -5.00 5.26 -6.25
CA TRP A 114 -5.64 4.25 -5.40
C TRP A 114 -4.62 3.37 -4.68
N GLY A 115 -3.79 2.69 -5.42
CA GLY A 115 -2.78 1.78 -4.88
C GLY A 115 -1.73 2.50 -4.03
N GLY A 116 -1.34 3.71 -4.41
CA GLY A 116 -0.41 4.54 -3.65
C GLY A 116 -0.96 4.90 -2.28
N CYS A 117 -2.19 5.39 -2.22
CA CYS A 117 -2.85 5.76 -0.96
C CYS A 117 -3.06 4.55 -0.05
N TYR A 118 -3.59 3.44 -0.57
CA TYR A 118 -3.78 2.23 0.24
C TYR A 118 -2.45 1.61 0.68
N GLY A 119 -1.39 1.71 -0.12
CA GLY A 119 -0.06 1.29 0.27
C GLY A 119 0.47 2.05 1.50
N VAL A 120 0.27 3.37 1.55
CA VAL A 120 0.61 4.21 2.72
C VAL A 120 -0.27 3.86 3.92
N ILE A 121 -1.59 3.75 3.72
CA ILE A 121 -2.54 3.38 4.78
C ILE A 121 -2.17 2.03 5.40
N ASN A 122 -1.82 1.04 4.58
CA ASN A 122 -1.44 -0.29 5.05
C ASN A 122 -0.18 -0.26 5.92
N VAL A 123 0.83 0.50 5.51
CA VAL A 123 2.07 0.68 6.30
C VAL A 123 1.79 1.41 7.60
N ALA A 124 1.00 2.48 7.58
CA ALA A 124 0.61 3.23 8.78
C ALA A 124 -0.18 2.34 9.76
N ASN A 125 -1.13 1.56 9.26
CA ASN A 125 -1.89 0.60 10.06
C ASN A 125 -0.98 -0.46 10.69
N GLY A 126 0.00 -0.97 9.94
CA GLY A 126 0.98 -1.93 10.46
C GLY A 126 1.82 -1.36 11.60
N ALA A 127 2.30 -0.13 11.45
CA ALA A 127 3.04 0.57 12.50
C ALA A 127 2.18 0.78 13.75
N LEU A 128 0.97 1.33 13.59
CA LEU A 128 0.03 1.59 14.69
C LEU A 128 -0.36 0.30 15.44
N MET A 129 -0.54 -0.80 14.74
CA MET A 129 -0.89 -2.09 15.33
C MET A 129 0.26 -2.67 16.15
N SER A 130 1.50 -2.48 15.70
CA SER A 130 2.67 -3.05 16.36
C SER A 130 3.18 -2.22 17.56
N MET A 131 2.97 -0.91 17.54
CA MET A 131 3.51 0.01 18.57
C MET A 131 3.21 -0.36 20.03
N PRO A 132 2.02 -0.87 20.40
CA PRO A 132 1.74 -1.24 21.80
C PRO A 132 2.69 -2.31 22.34
N GLU A 133 3.16 -3.21 21.48
CA GLU A 133 4.00 -4.35 21.85
C GLU A 133 5.52 -4.01 21.83
N VAL A 134 5.88 -2.85 21.25
CA VAL A 134 7.28 -2.49 21.07
C VAL A 134 7.80 -1.69 22.26
N PRO A 135 8.93 -2.10 22.86
CA PRO A 135 9.59 -1.32 23.91
C PRO A 135 10.04 0.04 23.37
N MET A 136 9.45 1.11 23.88
CA MET A 136 9.83 2.50 23.57
C MET A 136 9.31 3.43 24.66
N SER A 137 9.83 4.66 24.71
CA SER A 137 9.32 5.67 25.65
C SER A 137 7.89 6.11 25.24
N ASP A 138 7.12 6.59 26.20
CA ASP A 138 5.77 7.10 25.95
C ASP A 138 5.80 8.31 25.01
N GLU A 139 6.82 9.14 25.12
CA GLU A 139 7.00 10.28 24.22
C GLU A 139 7.26 9.83 22.77
N ALA A 140 8.17 8.88 22.57
CA ALA A 140 8.41 8.31 21.24
C ALA A 140 7.15 7.67 20.67
N ARG A 141 6.42 6.91 21.47
CA ARG A 141 5.14 6.28 21.10
C ARG A 141 4.11 7.31 20.66
N LYS A 142 3.97 8.39 21.41
CA LYS A 142 3.03 9.48 21.11
C LYS A 142 3.37 10.15 19.78
N VAL A 143 4.64 10.50 19.57
CA VAL A 143 5.10 11.15 18.33
C VAL A 143 4.89 10.23 17.13
N LEU A 144 5.40 9.01 17.19
CA LEU A 144 5.30 8.06 16.07
C LEU A 144 3.86 7.65 15.77
N SER A 145 2.99 7.55 16.78
CA SER A 145 1.56 7.31 16.58
C SER A 145 0.89 8.48 15.88
N GLY A 146 1.24 9.71 16.26
CA GLY A 146 0.73 10.92 15.63
C GLY A 146 1.10 11.00 14.16
N GLU A 147 2.37 10.74 13.83
CA GLU A 147 2.84 10.71 12.44
C GLU A 147 2.14 9.63 11.61
N ALA A 148 2.03 8.42 12.15
CA ALA A 148 1.36 7.33 11.44
C ALA A 148 -0.14 7.62 11.22
N LYS A 149 -0.84 8.19 12.22
CA LYS A 149 -2.23 8.63 12.08
C LYS A 149 -2.37 9.74 11.06
N PHE A 150 -1.46 10.71 11.05
CA PHE A 150 -1.46 11.79 10.05
C PHE A 150 -1.37 11.23 8.64
N PHE A 151 -0.43 10.33 8.37
CA PHE A 151 -0.30 9.75 7.03
C PHE A 151 -1.52 8.91 6.64
N ARG A 152 -2.11 8.18 7.56
CA ARG A 152 -3.35 7.44 7.32
C ARG A 152 -4.50 8.39 6.97
N ALA A 153 -4.71 9.41 7.78
CA ALA A 153 -5.75 10.40 7.60
C ALA A 153 -5.60 11.16 6.27
N PHE A 154 -4.40 11.63 5.97
CA PHE A 154 -4.11 12.34 4.73
C PHE A 154 -4.39 11.49 3.49
N ASN A 155 -4.06 10.20 3.52
CA ASN A 155 -4.32 9.31 2.40
C ASN A 155 -5.80 8.96 2.26
N TYR A 156 -6.54 8.83 3.34
CA TYR A 156 -8.00 8.74 3.25
C TYR A 156 -8.64 10.02 2.73
N PHE A 157 -8.17 11.18 3.15
CA PHE A 157 -8.62 12.47 2.58
C PHE A 157 -8.41 12.52 1.06
N MET A 158 -7.25 12.08 0.59
CA MET A 158 -6.98 11.99 -0.85
C MET A 158 -7.92 11.01 -1.56
N LEU A 159 -8.16 9.85 -0.98
CA LEU A 159 -9.07 8.85 -1.55
C LEU A 159 -10.51 9.37 -1.65
N VAL A 160 -11.05 9.96 -0.59
CA VAL A 160 -12.44 10.50 -0.63
C VAL A 160 -12.58 11.66 -1.59
N LYS A 161 -11.56 12.49 -1.73
CA LYS A 161 -11.54 13.60 -2.68
C LYS A 161 -11.61 13.12 -4.14
N TRP A 162 -11.00 11.98 -4.46
CA TRP A 162 -10.95 11.44 -5.81
C TRP A 162 -12.07 10.47 -6.13
N PHE A 163 -12.48 9.66 -5.16
CA PHE A 163 -13.31 8.48 -5.40
C PHE A 163 -14.64 8.49 -4.62
N GLY A 164 -14.86 9.47 -3.75
CA GLY A 164 -16.02 9.49 -2.85
C GLY A 164 -15.94 8.36 -1.82
N ASP A 165 -16.99 7.57 -1.70
CA ASP A 165 -17.02 6.41 -0.80
C ASP A 165 -15.96 5.40 -1.20
N VAL A 166 -15.14 4.97 -0.24
CA VAL A 166 -14.04 4.01 -0.45
C VAL A 166 -13.97 2.99 0.68
N PRO A 167 -13.41 1.80 0.47
CA PRO A 167 -13.17 0.85 1.54
C PRO A 167 -12.32 1.44 2.67
N MET A 168 -12.77 1.35 3.91
CA MET A 168 -12.03 1.82 5.08
C MET A 168 -11.48 0.64 5.89
N THR A 169 -10.20 0.74 6.25
CA THR A 169 -9.54 -0.24 7.11
C THR A 169 -8.55 0.46 8.05
N THR A 170 -8.56 0.03 9.31
CA THR A 170 -7.62 0.49 10.36
C THR A 170 -6.61 -0.58 10.75
N GLN A 171 -6.66 -1.72 10.06
CA GLN A 171 -5.73 -2.82 10.25
C GLN A 171 -4.98 -3.12 8.94
N PRO A 172 -3.73 -3.59 9.04
CA PRO A 172 -2.98 -4.01 7.85
C PRO A 172 -3.63 -5.26 7.23
N SER A 173 -3.62 -5.34 5.91
CA SER A 173 -4.05 -6.54 5.19
C SER A 173 -3.06 -7.68 5.45
N LYS A 174 -3.56 -8.84 5.84
CA LYS A 174 -2.74 -10.02 6.16
C LYS A 174 -2.67 -11.02 5.00
N ASN A 175 -3.68 -11.03 4.17
CA ASN A 175 -3.79 -11.95 3.03
C ASN A 175 -4.69 -11.34 1.93
N VAL A 176 -4.76 -12.00 0.79
CA VAL A 176 -5.56 -11.54 -0.36
C VAL A 176 -7.07 -11.52 -0.09
N ASN A 177 -7.56 -12.35 0.83
CA ASN A 177 -8.98 -12.40 1.16
C ASN A 177 -9.44 -11.18 1.99
N ASP A 178 -8.49 -10.44 2.59
CA ASP A 178 -8.79 -9.21 3.35
C ASP A 178 -9.00 -7.99 2.44
N LEU A 179 -8.82 -8.12 1.14
CA LEU A 179 -8.86 -7.00 0.20
C LEU A 179 -10.29 -6.65 -0.24
N GLU A 180 -11.20 -7.61 -0.24
CA GLU A 180 -12.59 -7.37 -0.61
C GLU A 180 -13.37 -6.75 0.55
N LYS A 181 -13.58 -5.44 0.47
CA LYS A 181 -14.35 -4.70 1.47
C LYS A 181 -15.36 -3.78 0.77
N PRO A 182 -16.55 -3.62 1.34
CA PRO A 182 -17.51 -2.66 0.82
C PRO A 182 -16.99 -1.23 0.95
N ARG A 183 -17.55 -0.33 0.16
CA ARG A 183 -17.29 1.10 0.30
C ARG A 183 -17.89 1.61 1.60
N THR A 184 -17.15 2.43 2.30
CA THR A 184 -17.57 3.14 3.50
C THR A 184 -18.01 4.56 3.10
N PRO A 185 -19.10 5.07 3.63
CA PRO A 185 -19.56 6.44 3.36
C PRO A 185 -18.48 7.47 3.71
N VAL A 186 -18.39 8.53 2.91
CA VAL A 186 -17.44 9.63 3.11
C VAL A 186 -17.51 10.21 4.53
N ALA A 187 -18.72 10.36 5.10
CA ALA A 187 -18.90 10.91 6.44
C ALA A 187 -18.19 10.06 7.54
N ASP A 188 -18.26 8.74 7.41
CA ASP A 188 -17.61 7.82 8.36
C ASP A 188 -16.09 7.86 8.21
N ILE A 189 -15.61 8.06 6.97
CA ILE A 189 -14.19 8.21 6.70
C ILE A 189 -13.67 9.52 7.30
N TYR A 190 -14.42 10.63 7.19
CA TYR A 190 -14.06 11.88 7.85
C TYR A 190 -14.00 11.75 9.37
N THR A 191 -14.91 10.97 9.97
CA THR A 191 -14.83 10.66 11.40
C THR A 191 -13.49 10.00 11.78
N LEU A 192 -12.95 9.14 10.92
CA LEU A 192 -11.61 8.55 11.14
C LEU A 192 -10.48 9.57 10.90
N ILE A 193 -10.64 10.48 9.94
CA ILE A 193 -9.62 11.49 9.60
C ILE A 193 -9.41 12.48 10.75
N GLU A 194 -10.45 12.78 11.51
CA GLU A 194 -10.43 13.76 12.63
C GLU A 194 -9.94 13.17 13.95
N GLN A 195 -9.64 11.87 14.05
CA GLN A 195 -9.10 11.17 15.24
C GLN A 195 -7.57 11.16 15.30
#